data_997e4baa9d7fcf4554f242e7b017deb1
#
_entry.id   997e4baa9d7fcf4554f242e7b017deb1
#
_cell.length_a   1.000
_cell.length_b   1.000
_cell.length_c   1.000
_cell.angle_alpha   90.00
_cell.angle_beta   90.00
_cell.angle_gamma   90.00
#
_symmetry.space_group_name_H-M   'P 1'
#
loop_
_entity.id
_entity.type
_entity.pdbx_description
1 polymer ?
#
loop_
_entity_poly.entity_id
_entity_poly.type
_entity_poly.pdbx_seq_one_letter_code
_entity_poly.pdbx_strand_id
1 'polypeptide(L)'
;DGGACVADSGVSRIKWPAIAAINDGNTKSLTYHVLIPGTFGPENTYVNTAGVRQYESDTNTGGRYIYTPQNNIDPSNPRTPNIARVDDDSNVKTPDVGLVKARTTSISETGNSATSQATIGELIDYTVTATLPNGTTFGTNAKITDTPNSATTQPLTGPATATLNGSPLPVGWSISTVGQTITVNIPDGYVVPPGSDHTVVISFQTRVADVSANVRGQSRTNQANISWTDSTARSRNSNQVSTTIVEPLISQAKSNNKSTNAQPNDIVTYTLVTSNSSASNVSIAHDTVIKDVVPVGVTLVDGGGNPLADGAIVPGTGGATWDAATRTITSAASPAININPGGNVTWTYQARVDSPAIAGSVFTNTANAKTTSINGSDANERTASSSTNTGYSANSSSTVRIGGSSVTKSVDPAWVTIGTPMTYKATVTIPQGLEFFNLTARDILPDSIDFDGYTGWSCISGCSGSNPAPTVQNYNPQVTSSVTNIGWDMGHLDPGAADRVIEFTYKAHVRDTHRSGGAPVLAGENIVNSVRSMSNTSNKFTFNPNSIPAQSG
;
A
#
# COMPACT_ATOMS: atom_id res chain seq x y z
N ASP A 1 -36.69 23.74 -62.69
CA ASP A 1 -37.75 22.71 -62.86
C ASP A 1 -39.19 23.20 -62.58
N GLY A 2 -39.44 24.52 -62.40
CA GLY A 2 -40.72 25.15 -62.33
C GLY A 2 -41.58 24.83 -61.09
N GLY A 3 -41.03 24.33 -60.04
CA GLY A 3 -41.73 24.11 -58.78
C GLY A 3 -42.04 25.43 -58.05
N ALA A 4 -43.29 25.58 -57.56
CA ALA A 4 -43.69 26.72 -56.75
C ALA A 4 -43.73 26.38 -55.28
N CYS A 5 -43.15 27.23 -54.45
CA CYS A 5 -43.23 27.12 -52.98
C CYS A 5 -44.61 27.60 -52.51
N VAL A 6 -45.35 26.77 -51.82
CA VAL A 6 -46.68 27.08 -51.30
C VAL A 6 -46.69 26.86 -49.79
N ALA A 7 -47.03 27.88 -49.02
CA ALA A 7 -47.30 27.75 -47.62
C ALA A 7 -48.65 27.04 -47.42
N ASP A 8 -48.63 25.95 -46.61
CA ASP A 8 -49.82 25.16 -46.36
C ASP A 8 -49.78 24.65 -44.89
N SER A 9 -50.67 25.17 -44.08
CA SER A 9 -50.87 24.73 -42.66
C SER A 9 -49.58 24.69 -41.82
N GLY A 10 -48.69 25.70 -41.95
CA GLY A 10 -47.44 25.80 -41.20
C GLY A 10 -46.27 24.98 -41.77
N VAL A 11 -46.44 24.34 -42.93
CA VAL A 11 -45.39 23.61 -43.64
C VAL A 11 -45.14 24.27 -45.00
N SER A 12 -43.87 24.47 -45.39
CA SER A 12 -43.50 24.90 -46.72
C SER A 12 -43.45 23.68 -47.66
N ARG A 13 -44.27 23.72 -48.73
CA ARG A 13 -44.27 22.66 -49.72
C ARG A 13 -43.85 23.19 -51.10
N ILE A 14 -43.04 22.42 -51.80
CA ILE A 14 -42.75 22.65 -53.21
C ILE A 14 -43.66 21.78 -54.02
N LYS A 15 -44.49 22.41 -54.84
CA LYS A 15 -45.37 21.70 -55.76
C LYS A 15 -44.87 21.91 -57.18
N TRP A 16 -44.68 20.85 -57.92
CA TRP A 16 -44.36 20.89 -59.35
C TRP A 16 -45.61 20.74 -60.17
N PRO A 17 -45.69 21.45 -61.29
CA PRO A 17 -46.77 21.24 -62.26
C PRO A 17 -46.73 19.80 -62.84
N ALA A 18 -47.73 19.45 -63.68
CA ALA A 18 -47.74 18.14 -64.31
C ALA A 18 -46.43 17.87 -65.07
N ILE A 19 -45.79 16.77 -64.71
CA ILE A 19 -44.55 16.30 -65.32
C ILE A 19 -44.94 15.49 -66.55
N ALA A 20 -44.27 15.65 -67.71
CA ALA A 20 -44.50 14.85 -68.94
C ALA A 20 -44.42 13.35 -68.64
N ALA A 21 -45.06 12.55 -69.43
CA ALA A 21 -45.11 11.10 -69.28
C ALA A 21 -43.72 10.50 -69.02
N ILE A 22 -43.65 9.63 -68.03
CA ILE A 22 -42.44 8.84 -67.67
C ILE A 22 -42.74 7.43 -68.22
N ASN A 23 -41.96 7.00 -69.18
CA ASN A 23 -42.10 5.65 -69.77
C ASN A 23 -41.54 4.62 -68.77
N ASP A 24 -41.99 3.38 -68.88
CA ASP A 24 -41.58 2.26 -68.08
C ASP A 24 -40.00 2.15 -68.00
N GLY A 25 -39.50 1.96 -66.84
CA GLY A 25 -38.06 1.87 -66.59
C GLY A 25 -37.27 3.20 -66.54
N ASN A 26 -37.92 4.34 -66.82
CA ASN A 26 -37.30 5.66 -66.78
C ASN A 26 -37.56 6.39 -65.47
N THR A 27 -36.67 7.37 -65.16
CA THR A 27 -36.77 8.25 -63.98
C THR A 27 -36.79 9.72 -64.40
N LYS A 28 -37.42 10.56 -63.60
CA LYS A 28 -37.35 12.01 -63.70
C LYS A 28 -36.86 12.61 -62.44
N SER A 29 -35.70 13.29 -62.49
CA SER A 29 -35.11 14.01 -61.32
C SER A 29 -35.66 15.44 -61.28
N LEU A 30 -36.00 15.87 -60.05
CA LEU A 30 -36.41 17.24 -59.72
C LEU A 30 -35.42 17.79 -58.72
N THR A 31 -34.74 18.89 -59.04
CA THR A 31 -33.69 19.49 -58.18
C THR A 31 -34.16 20.82 -57.63
N TYR A 32 -33.93 21.05 -56.37
CA TYR A 32 -34.18 22.32 -55.68
C TYR A 32 -33.17 22.55 -54.58
N HIS A 33 -33.04 23.78 -54.13
CA HIS A 33 -32.16 24.17 -53.05
C HIS A 33 -32.99 24.66 -51.87
N VAL A 34 -32.58 24.27 -50.66
CA VAL A 34 -33.15 24.74 -49.40
C VAL A 34 -32.04 25.33 -48.58
N LEU A 35 -32.24 26.53 -48.05
CA LEU A 35 -31.35 27.15 -47.08
C LEU A 35 -31.82 26.78 -45.67
N ILE A 36 -30.93 26.23 -44.87
CA ILE A 36 -31.19 26.04 -43.45
C ILE A 36 -30.91 27.37 -42.72
N PRO A 37 -31.90 28.02 -42.09
CA PRO A 37 -31.69 29.28 -41.38
C PRO A 37 -30.71 29.09 -40.22
N GLY A 38 -29.86 30.12 -39.96
CA GLY A 38 -28.92 30.15 -38.83
C GLY A 38 -29.59 30.19 -37.45
N THR A 39 -30.92 30.19 -37.39
CA THR A 39 -31.70 30.12 -36.15
C THR A 39 -31.96 28.69 -35.66
N PHE A 40 -31.52 27.68 -36.41
CA PHE A 40 -31.68 26.28 -36.00
C PHE A 40 -30.65 25.89 -34.96
N GLY A 41 -31.08 25.11 -33.96
CA GLY A 41 -30.21 24.57 -32.94
C GLY A 41 -29.25 23.51 -33.46
N PRO A 42 -28.15 23.23 -32.76
CA PRO A 42 -27.28 22.10 -33.09
C PRO A 42 -27.99 20.75 -32.84
N GLU A 43 -27.47 19.69 -33.45
CA GLU A 43 -27.94 18.30 -33.27
C GLU A 43 -29.41 18.06 -33.69
N ASN A 44 -29.99 18.95 -34.45
CA ASN A 44 -31.33 18.77 -34.98
C ASN A 44 -31.33 17.96 -36.27
N THR A 45 -32.35 17.12 -36.42
CA THR A 45 -32.60 16.37 -37.66
C THR A 45 -33.85 16.94 -38.34
N TYR A 46 -33.70 17.38 -39.57
CA TYR A 46 -34.79 17.90 -40.40
C TYR A 46 -35.08 16.89 -41.47
N VAL A 47 -36.28 16.32 -41.43
CA VAL A 47 -36.74 15.32 -42.41
C VAL A 47 -37.48 16.07 -43.52
N ASN A 48 -37.08 15.81 -44.75
CA ASN A 48 -37.75 16.28 -45.93
C ASN A 48 -38.37 15.08 -46.67
N THR A 49 -39.68 15.12 -46.84
CA THR A 49 -40.43 14.06 -47.47
C THR A 49 -40.85 14.48 -48.87
N ALA A 50 -40.55 13.67 -49.89
CA ALA A 50 -41.00 13.83 -51.24
C ALA A 50 -42.05 12.75 -51.58
N GLY A 51 -43.08 13.09 -52.30
CA GLY A 51 -44.09 12.10 -52.68
C GLY A 51 -44.86 12.48 -53.93
N VAL A 52 -45.36 11.49 -54.59
CA VAL A 52 -46.22 11.66 -55.76
C VAL A 52 -47.66 11.94 -55.30
N ARG A 53 -48.18 13.08 -55.68
CA ARG A 53 -49.57 13.48 -55.37
C ARG A 53 -50.58 12.78 -56.17
N GLN A 54 -50.36 12.68 -57.51
CA GLN A 54 -51.29 12.12 -58.48
C GLN A 54 -50.51 11.71 -59.76
N TYR A 55 -50.92 10.65 -60.40
CA TYR A 55 -50.48 10.32 -61.73
C TYR A 55 -51.68 9.77 -62.56
N GLU A 56 -51.50 9.77 -63.85
CA GLU A 56 -52.52 9.32 -64.76
C GLU A 56 -51.98 8.24 -65.72
N SER A 57 -52.81 7.29 -66.09
CA SER A 57 -52.51 6.33 -67.17
C SER A 57 -53.58 6.40 -68.24
N ASP A 58 -53.17 6.19 -69.48
CA ASP A 58 -54.15 6.10 -70.61
C ASP A 58 -54.88 4.78 -70.55
N THR A 59 -56.16 4.79 -71.02
CA THR A 59 -56.90 3.58 -71.28
C THR A 59 -56.83 3.26 -72.80
N ASN A 60 -56.87 1.98 -73.14
CA ASN A 60 -56.90 1.54 -74.58
C ASN A 60 -58.09 2.08 -75.40
N THR A 61 -59.02 2.79 -74.76
CA THR A 61 -60.23 3.36 -75.35
C THR A 61 -60.26 4.88 -75.34
N GLY A 62 -59.13 5.55 -75.13
CA GLY A 62 -59.00 7.01 -75.10
C GLY A 62 -59.43 7.68 -73.80
N GLY A 63 -59.68 6.94 -72.71
CA GLY A 63 -59.94 7.46 -71.39
C GLY A 63 -58.68 7.58 -70.58
N ARG A 64 -58.76 8.27 -69.41
CA ARG A 64 -57.68 8.38 -68.45
C ARG A 64 -58.10 7.87 -67.08
N TYR A 65 -57.28 7.06 -66.47
CA TYR A 65 -57.40 6.70 -65.03
C TYR A 65 -56.53 7.63 -64.20
N ILE A 66 -57.12 8.23 -63.17
CA ILE A 66 -56.44 9.09 -62.24
C ILE A 66 -56.14 8.27 -60.97
N TYR A 67 -54.91 8.24 -60.61
CA TYR A 67 -54.42 7.53 -59.41
C TYR A 67 -53.88 8.53 -58.38
N THR A 68 -54.37 8.41 -57.15
CA THR A 68 -53.89 9.22 -55.98
C THR A 68 -53.24 8.27 -54.97
N PRO A 69 -51.92 8.09 -55.01
CA PRO A 69 -51.24 7.18 -54.13
C PRO A 69 -51.25 7.68 -52.68
N GLN A 70 -51.09 6.75 -51.76
CA GLN A 70 -50.85 7.11 -50.35
C GLN A 70 -49.49 7.78 -50.23
N ASN A 71 -49.42 8.86 -49.49
CA ASN A 71 -48.14 9.52 -49.06
C ASN A 71 -48.37 10.27 -47.77
N ASN A 72 -47.28 10.61 -47.07
CA ASN A 72 -47.29 11.35 -45.81
C ASN A 72 -47.33 12.88 -45.97
N ILE A 73 -47.24 13.38 -47.23
CA ILE A 73 -47.20 14.82 -47.54
C ILE A 73 -48.59 15.43 -47.49
N ASP A 74 -49.57 14.71 -47.92
CA ASP A 74 -50.99 15.19 -47.99
C ASP A 74 -51.93 14.07 -47.51
N PRO A 75 -52.01 13.83 -46.19
CA PRO A 75 -52.83 12.74 -45.66
C PRO A 75 -54.35 12.95 -45.87
N SER A 76 -54.79 14.18 -46.16
CA SER A 76 -56.21 14.51 -46.38
C SER A 76 -56.65 14.30 -47.80
N ASN A 77 -55.73 14.04 -48.72
CA ASN A 77 -56.08 13.82 -50.13
C ASN A 77 -56.80 12.47 -50.32
N PRO A 78 -57.92 12.41 -51.00
CA PRO A 78 -58.63 11.13 -51.29
C PRO A 78 -57.68 10.11 -51.94
N ARG A 79 -57.72 8.89 -51.48
CA ARG A 79 -56.81 7.81 -51.92
C ARG A 79 -57.49 6.91 -52.91
N THR A 80 -56.79 6.57 -53.98
CA THR A 80 -57.25 5.49 -54.90
C THR A 80 -57.01 4.15 -54.18
N PRO A 81 -58.02 3.29 -54.01
CA PRO A 81 -57.85 1.99 -53.39
C PRO A 81 -56.76 1.14 -54.08
N ASN A 82 -56.05 0.35 -53.31
CA ASN A 82 -55.02 -0.61 -53.77
C ASN A 82 -53.78 0.00 -54.47
N ILE A 83 -53.57 1.31 -54.41
CA ILE A 83 -52.35 1.94 -54.91
C ILE A 83 -51.34 1.98 -53.81
N ALA A 84 -50.12 1.49 -54.06
CA ALA A 84 -49.01 1.50 -53.12
C ALA A 84 -48.66 2.92 -52.71
N ARG A 85 -48.09 3.07 -51.48
CA ARG A 85 -47.51 4.31 -50.99
C ARG A 85 -46.33 4.74 -51.87
N VAL A 86 -46.31 5.99 -52.30
CA VAL A 86 -45.26 6.55 -53.15
C VAL A 86 -44.73 7.84 -52.47
N ASP A 87 -43.93 7.68 -51.50
CA ASP A 87 -43.14 8.75 -50.85
C ASP A 87 -41.82 8.20 -50.27
N ASP A 88 -40.89 9.07 -50.16
CA ASP A 88 -39.58 8.75 -49.55
C ASP A 88 -39.06 9.96 -48.77
N ASP A 89 -38.24 9.67 -47.75
CA ASP A 89 -37.73 10.65 -46.84
C ASP A 89 -36.21 10.80 -46.98
N SER A 90 -35.74 12.02 -46.90
CA SER A 90 -34.34 12.35 -46.76
C SER A 90 -34.15 13.29 -45.59
N ASN A 91 -33.06 13.17 -44.86
CA ASN A 91 -32.81 14.04 -43.71
C ASN A 91 -31.51 14.83 -43.84
N VAL A 92 -31.53 16.00 -43.22
CA VAL A 92 -30.35 16.88 -43.01
C VAL A 92 -30.19 17.07 -41.52
N LYS A 93 -28.99 16.91 -41.05
CA LYS A 93 -28.64 17.20 -39.64
C LYS A 93 -27.82 18.47 -39.52
N THR A 94 -28.12 19.27 -38.52
CA THR A 94 -27.22 20.33 -38.09
C THR A 94 -26.03 19.72 -37.33
N PRO A 95 -24.87 20.39 -37.33
CA PRO A 95 -23.66 19.84 -36.73
C PRO A 95 -23.83 19.50 -35.24
N ASP A 96 -23.05 18.53 -34.79
CA ASP A 96 -23.02 18.09 -33.39
C ASP A 96 -22.20 19.06 -32.52
N VAL A 97 -22.60 19.22 -31.25
CA VAL A 97 -21.79 19.93 -30.23
C VAL A 97 -20.65 19.03 -29.82
N GLY A 98 -19.41 19.55 -29.84
CA GLY A 98 -18.25 18.86 -29.29
C GLY A 98 -18.10 19.13 -27.80
N LEU A 99 -17.76 18.12 -26.98
CA LEU A 99 -17.37 18.31 -25.58
C LEU A 99 -16.29 17.31 -25.21
N VAL A 100 -15.09 17.85 -24.89
CA VAL A 100 -13.93 17.04 -24.55
C VAL A 100 -13.39 17.50 -23.19
N LYS A 101 -13.00 16.52 -22.36
CA LYS A 101 -12.36 16.76 -21.08
C LYS A 101 -10.98 16.17 -21.05
N ALA A 102 -10.02 16.97 -20.57
CA ALA A 102 -8.65 16.55 -20.32
C ALA A 102 -8.25 16.82 -18.86
N ARG A 103 -7.19 16.14 -18.41
CA ARG A 103 -6.56 16.40 -17.12
C ARG A 103 -5.06 16.13 -17.17
N THR A 104 -4.32 16.81 -16.30
CA THR A 104 -2.92 16.52 -15.97
C THR A 104 -2.74 16.63 -14.46
N THR A 105 -1.74 15.94 -13.92
CA THR A 105 -1.36 16.04 -12.51
C THR A 105 -0.01 16.72 -12.37
N SER A 106 0.27 17.36 -11.24
CA SER A 106 1.42 18.26 -11.10
C SER A 106 2.77 17.54 -10.93
N ILE A 107 2.75 16.24 -10.57
CA ILE A 107 3.95 15.43 -10.33
C ILE A 107 4.09 14.38 -11.45
N SER A 108 5.33 14.23 -11.94
CA SER A 108 5.68 13.18 -12.91
C SER A 108 6.97 12.52 -12.47
N GLU A 109 6.85 11.32 -11.89
CA GLU A 109 7.96 10.58 -11.32
C GLU A 109 7.71 9.08 -11.38
N THR A 110 8.69 8.27 -10.95
CA THR A 110 8.52 6.81 -10.88
C THR A 110 7.37 6.42 -9.96
N GLY A 111 6.38 5.69 -10.51
CA GLY A 111 5.19 5.27 -9.77
C GLY A 111 4.12 6.36 -9.61
N ASN A 112 4.30 7.53 -10.21
CA ASN A 112 3.31 8.60 -10.27
C ASN A 112 3.34 9.30 -11.63
N SER A 113 2.46 8.89 -12.55
CA SER A 113 2.39 9.41 -13.92
C SER A 113 1.45 10.63 -14.01
N ALA A 114 1.96 11.76 -14.50
CA ALA A 114 1.18 12.99 -14.70
C ALA A 114 -0.05 12.82 -15.60
N THR A 115 -0.16 11.73 -16.35
CA THR A 115 -1.29 11.47 -17.26
C THR A 115 -2.40 10.62 -16.66
N SER A 116 -2.18 9.93 -15.53
CA SER A 116 -3.15 8.94 -15.02
C SER A 116 -3.16 8.73 -13.52
N GLN A 117 -2.18 9.26 -12.80
CA GLN A 117 -1.98 9.00 -11.37
C GLN A 117 -1.79 10.30 -10.59
N ALA A 118 -2.09 10.26 -9.31
CA ALA A 118 -1.77 11.35 -8.38
C ALA A 118 -1.60 10.80 -6.96
N THR A 119 -0.65 11.36 -6.21
CA THR A 119 -0.46 11.06 -4.79
C THR A 119 -1.29 12.01 -3.91
N ILE A 120 -1.33 11.72 -2.60
CA ILE A 120 -2.04 12.59 -1.63
C ILE A 120 -1.34 13.95 -1.54
N GLY A 121 -2.13 15.01 -1.60
CA GLY A 121 -1.65 16.42 -1.61
C GLY A 121 -1.40 16.98 -3.00
N GLU A 122 -1.30 16.14 -4.02
CA GLU A 122 -1.01 16.56 -5.39
C GLU A 122 -2.15 17.32 -6.05
N LEU A 123 -1.80 18.25 -6.95
CA LEU A 123 -2.73 19.05 -7.73
C LEU A 123 -3.11 18.35 -9.03
N ILE A 124 -4.39 18.51 -9.43
CA ILE A 124 -4.93 17.99 -10.68
C ILE A 124 -5.54 19.14 -11.46
N ASP A 125 -4.99 19.45 -12.63
CA ASP A 125 -5.49 20.44 -13.55
C ASP A 125 -6.49 19.81 -14.52
N TYR A 126 -7.66 20.40 -14.64
CA TYR A 126 -8.71 20.00 -15.57
C TYR A 126 -8.95 21.06 -16.62
N THR A 127 -9.16 20.60 -17.86
CA THR A 127 -9.59 21.43 -18.98
C THR A 127 -10.82 20.80 -19.63
N VAL A 128 -11.89 21.58 -19.77
CA VAL A 128 -13.08 21.21 -20.53
C VAL A 128 -13.14 22.10 -21.76
N THR A 129 -13.18 21.49 -22.95
CA THR A 129 -13.28 22.18 -24.23
C THR A 129 -14.63 21.83 -24.88
N ALA A 130 -15.49 22.83 -25.02
CA ALA A 130 -16.74 22.72 -25.76
C ALA A 130 -16.60 23.38 -27.13
N THR A 131 -16.96 22.65 -28.19
CA THR A 131 -17.05 23.18 -29.57
C THR A 131 -18.51 23.43 -29.91
N LEU A 132 -18.85 24.71 -30.09
CA LEU A 132 -20.17 25.17 -30.47
C LEU A 132 -20.19 25.34 -32.00
N PRO A 133 -20.99 24.56 -32.74
CA PRO A 133 -20.94 24.53 -34.21
C PRO A 133 -21.34 25.86 -34.83
N ASN A 134 -20.63 26.27 -35.87
CA ASN A 134 -20.96 27.47 -36.63
C ASN A 134 -22.32 27.37 -37.32
N GLY A 135 -22.97 28.50 -37.51
CA GLY A 135 -24.30 28.60 -38.16
C GLY A 135 -25.43 28.00 -37.31
N THR A 136 -25.24 27.80 -35.99
CA THR A 136 -26.27 27.29 -35.08
C THR A 136 -26.65 28.29 -34.01
N THR A 137 -27.85 28.13 -33.43
CA THR A 137 -28.38 28.96 -32.35
C THR A 137 -28.70 28.09 -31.16
N PHE A 138 -28.11 28.42 -30.01
CA PHE A 138 -28.45 27.79 -28.72
C PHE A 138 -29.74 28.44 -28.17
N GLY A 139 -30.74 27.63 -27.88
CA GLY A 139 -32.02 28.11 -27.37
C GLY A 139 -31.91 28.68 -25.94
N THR A 140 -32.68 28.13 -25.00
CA THR A 140 -32.70 28.60 -23.63
C THR A 140 -31.95 27.67 -22.68
N ASN A 141 -31.54 28.19 -21.51
CA ASN A 141 -30.88 27.44 -20.46
C ASN A 141 -29.58 26.71 -20.92
N ALA A 142 -28.90 27.26 -21.91
CA ALA A 142 -27.67 26.69 -22.42
C ALA A 142 -26.54 26.89 -21.42
N LYS A 143 -25.87 25.78 -20.99
CA LYS A 143 -24.81 25.81 -20.00
C LYS A 143 -23.86 24.63 -20.13
N ILE A 144 -22.62 24.86 -19.71
CA ILE A 144 -21.62 23.81 -19.52
C ILE A 144 -21.40 23.65 -18.02
N THR A 145 -21.50 22.43 -17.52
CA THR A 145 -21.33 22.12 -16.09
C THR A 145 -20.26 21.06 -15.89
N ASP A 146 -19.50 21.21 -14.80
CA ASP A 146 -18.55 20.23 -14.33
C ASP A 146 -18.60 20.17 -12.80
N THR A 147 -18.64 18.95 -12.27
CA THR A 147 -18.61 18.72 -10.83
C THR A 147 -17.51 17.72 -10.52
N PRO A 148 -16.31 18.17 -10.07
CA PRO A 148 -15.28 17.28 -9.59
C PRO A 148 -15.81 16.32 -8.53
N ASN A 149 -15.21 15.13 -8.43
CA ASN A 149 -15.73 13.96 -7.72
C ASN A 149 -16.38 14.28 -6.36
N SER A 150 -15.69 15.02 -5.48
CA SER A 150 -16.20 15.37 -4.14
C SER A 150 -15.35 16.46 -3.50
N ALA A 151 -15.99 17.38 -2.78
CA ALA A 151 -15.30 18.41 -1.98
C ALA A 151 -14.41 17.82 -0.87
N THR A 152 -14.69 16.59 -0.41
CA THR A 152 -13.90 15.93 0.61
C THR A 152 -12.69 15.21 0.04
N THR A 153 -12.80 14.61 -1.15
CA THR A 153 -11.70 13.82 -1.74
C THR A 153 -10.85 14.58 -2.74
N GLN A 154 -11.48 15.52 -3.47
CA GLN A 154 -10.84 16.36 -4.47
C GLN A 154 -11.38 17.79 -4.41
N PRO A 155 -11.14 18.57 -3.34
CA PRO A 155 -11.58 19.95 -3.24
C PRO A 155 -11.00 20.81 -4.36
N LEU A 156 -11.77 21.79 -4.84
CA LEU A 156 -11.27 22.87 -5.69
C LEU A 156 -10.24 23.71 -4.90
N THR A 157 -9.16 24.09 -5.58
CA THR A 157 -8.06 24.89 -4.96
C THR A 157 -8.18 26.38 -5.22
N GLY A 158 -9.09 26.78 -6.13
CA GLY A 158 -9.31 28.18 -6.49
C GLY A 158 -10.49 28.33 -7.45
N PRO A 159 -10.77 29.57 -7.91
CA PRO A 159 -11.84 29.83 -8.85
C PRO A 159 -11.54 29.21 -10.22
N ALA A 160 -12.57 28.67 -10.86
CA ALA A 160 -12.51 28.25 -12.25
C ALA A 160 -12.48 29.46 -13.18
N THR A 161 -11.83 29.31 -14.34
CA THR A 161 -11.79 30.31 -15.41
C THR A 161 -12.42 29.77 -16.68
N ALA A 162 -12.95 30.66 -17.53
CA ALA A 162 -13.45 30.28 -18.84
C ALA A 162 -13.12 31.33 -19.89
N THR A 163 -12.91 30.88 -21.12
CA THR A 163 -12.67 31.73 -22.30
C THR A 163 -13.58 31.29 -23.44
N LEU A 164 -13.90 32.26 -24.33
CA LEU A 164 -14.54 32.04 -25.62
C LEU A 164 -13.54 32.38 -26.71
N ASN A 165 -13.21 31.45 -27.58
CA ASN A 165 -12.22 31.61 -28.65
C ASN A 165 -10.87 32.20 -28.15
N GLY A 166 -10.42 31.74 -26.97
CA GLY A 166 -9.18 32.20 -26.33
C GLY A 166 -9.26 33.58 -25.65
N SER A 167 -10.38 34.28 -25.74
CA SER A 167 -10.61 35.60 -25.09
C SER A 167 -11.51 35.45 -23.85
N PRO A 168 -11.48 36.38 -22.89
CA PRO A 168 -12.42 36.40 -21.77
C PRO A 168 -13.87 36.32 -22.22
N LEU A 169 -14.73 35.70 -21.40
CA LEU A 169 -16.15 35.57 -21.72
C LEU A 169 -16.77 36.95 -21.97
N PRO A 170 -17.53 37.15 -23.09
CA PRO A 170 -18.16 38.43 -23.41
C PRO A 170 -19.37 38.71 -22.51
N VAL A 171 -19.89 39.93 -22.62
CA VAL A 171 -21.10 40.33 -21.90
C VAL A 171 -22.26 39.36 -22.17
N GLY A 172 -23.02 39.04 -21.13
CA GLY A 172 -24.12 38.10 -21.19
C GLY A 172 -23.73 36.65 -20.85
N TRP A 173 -22.44 36.31 -20.98
CA TRP A 173 -21.91 35.02 -20.48
C TRP A 173 -21.55 35.14 -19.01
N SER A 174 -21.57 34.04 -18.29
CA SER A 174 -21.11 34.03 -16.89
C SER A 174 -20.46 32.68 -16.54
N ILE A 175 -19.52 32.75 -15.60
CA ILE A 175 -18.98 31.55 -14.94
C ILE A 175 -19.27 31.69 -13.43
N SER A 176 -19.70 30.59 -12.83
CA SER A 176 -19.96 30.52 -11.39
C SER A 176 -19.54 29.18 -10.83
N THR A 177 -19.23 29.16 -9.52
CA THR A 177 -18.94 27.93 -8.79
C THR A 177 -19.83 27.89 -7.55
N VAL A 178 -20.66 26.87 -7.42
CA VAL A 178 -21.51 26.64 -6.26
C VAL A 178 -21.15 25.28 -5.67
N GLY A 179 -20.58 25.29 -4.47
CA GLY A 179 -19.94 24.11 -3.88
C GLY A 179 -18.79 23.63 -4.75
N GLN A 180 -18.90 22.42 -5.34
CA GLN A 180 -17.95 21.86 -6.29
C GLN A 180 -18.38 21.99 -7.75
N THR A 181 -19.60 22.48 -8.01
CA THR A 181 -20.12 22.56 -9.37
C THR A 181 -19.72 23.86 -10.04
N ILE A 182 -19.00 23.75 -11.12
CA ILE A 182 -18.62 24.84 -12.01
C ILE A 182 -19.69 24.92 -13.11
N THR A 183 -20.20 26.12 -13.37
CA THR A 183 -21.21 26.36 -14.41
C THR A 183 -20.78 27.54 -15.27
N VAL A 184 -20.69 27.33 -16.57
CA VAL A 184 -20.60 28.41 -17.57
C VAL A 184 -21.95 28.53 -18.25
N ASN A 185 -22.63 29.65 -18.09
CA ASN A 185 -23.89 29.96 -18.75
C ASN A 185 -23.64 30.60 -20.11
N ILE A 186 -24.30 30.08 -21.13
CA ILE A 186 -24.36 30.61 -22.50
C ILE A 186 -25.62 31.45 -22.58
N PRO A 187 -25.61 32.67 -23.13
CA PRO A 187 -26.82 33.52 -23.25
C PRO A 187 -27.92 32.82 -24.02
N ASP A 188 -29.16 33.02 -23.60
CA ASP A 188 -30.33 32.52 -24.34
C ASP A 188 -30.36 33.09 -25.74
N GLY A 189 -30.58 32.22 -26.72
CA GLY A 189 -30.59 32.61 -28.13
C GLY A 189 -29.21 32.91 -28.71
N TYR A 190 -28.13 32.44 -28.08
CA TYR A 190 -26.78 32.68 -28.58
C TYR A 190 -26.57 32.07 -29.98
N VAL A 191 -26.25 32.96 -30.94
CA VAL A 191 -25.96 32.59 -32.34
C VAL A 191 -24.47 32.42 -32.53
N VAL A 192 -24.04 31.25 -33.01
CA VAL A 192 -22.70 31.04 -33.51
C VAL A 192 -22.65 31.46 -34.97
N PRO A 193 -21.91 32.50 -35.35
CA PRO A 193 -21.91 33.00 -36.74
C PRO A 193 -21.46 31.91 -37.73
N PRO A 194 -21.93 31.97 -38.98
CA PRO A 194 -21.38 31.12 -40.03
C PRO A 194 -19.88 31.39 -40.26
N GLY A 195 -19.13 30.34 -40.56
CA GLY A 195 -17.71 30.44 -40.92
C GLY A 195 -16.80 29.60 -40.07
N SER A 196 -16.82 29.74 -38.74
CA SER A 196 -15.99 28.94 -37.83
C SER A 196 -16.74 28.59 -36.55
N ASP A 197 -16.43 27.44 -35.99
CA ASP A 197 -16.94 27.01 -34.70
C ASP A 197 -16.44 27.90 -33.60
N HIS A 198 -17.24 28.12 -32.56
CA HIS A 198 -16.81 28.76 -31.35
C HIS A 198 -16.32 27.73 -30.32
N THR A 199 -15.20 28.02 -29.65
CA THR A 199 -14.59 27.15 -28.64
C THR A 199 -14.69 27.80 -27.26
N VAL A 200 -15.37 27.12 -26.33
CA VAL A 200 -15.36 27.49 -24.91
C VAL A 200 -14.36 26.60 -24.19
N VAL A 201 -13.39 27.19 -23.49
CA VAL A 201 -12.42 26.47 -22.66
C VAL A 201 -12.62 26.83 -21.21
N ILE A 202 -12.88 25.84 -20.36
CA ILE A 202 -12.98 25.98 -18.91
C ILE A 202 -11.77 25.34 -18.30
N SER A 203 -11.06 26.05 -17.40
CA SER A 203 -9.92 25.54 -16.65
C SER A 203 -10.13 25.67 -15.16
N PHE A 204 -9.82 24.62 -14.41
CA PHE A 204 -9.89 24.61 -12.96
C PHE A 204 -8.95 23.56 -12.37
N GLN A 205 -8.65 23.69 -11.09
CA GLN A 205 -7.72 22.82 -10.38
C GLN A 205 -8.36 22.25 -9.12
N THR A 206 -8.02 20.98 -8.83
CA THR A 206 -8.37 20.29 -7.58
C THR A 206 -7.11 19.77 -6.91
N ARG A 207 -7.23 19.36 -5.65
CA ARG A 207 -6.16 18.70 -4.89
C ARG A 207 -6.64 17.32 -4.41
N VAL A 208 -5.76 16.31 -4.41
CA VAL A 208 -6.04 15.03 -3.74
C VAL A 208 -5.93 15.23 -2.24
N ALA A 209 -7.05 15.24 -1.53
CA ALA A 209 -7.10 15.51 -0.09
C ALA A 209 -6.55 14.35 0.76
N ASP A 210 -5.93 14.67 1.91
CA ASP A 210 -5.54 13.67 2.92
C ASP A 210 -6.75 13.23 3.74
N VAL A 211 -7.52 12.30 3.18
CA VAL A 211 -8.71 11.69 3.82
C VAL A 211 -8.69 10.17 3.63
N SER A 212 -9.37 9.47 4.52
CA SER A 212 -9.41 7.99 4.51
C SER A 212 -10.01 7.37 3.24
N ALA A 213 -10.84 8.13 2.52
CA ALA A 213 -11.41 7.68 1.25
C ALA A 213 -10.38 7.71 0.09
N ASN A 214 -9.29 8.44 0.21
CA ASN A 214 -8.19 8.47 -0.76
C ASN A 214 -7.12 7.47 -0.34
N VAL A 215 -7.19 6.27 -0.90
CA VAL A 215 -6.23 5.18 -0.64
C VAL A 215 -5.64 4.67 -1.95
N ARG A 216 -4.47 4.06 -1.85
CA ARG A 216 -3.75 3.48 -2.98
C ARG A 216 -4.66 2.61 -3.86
N GLY A 217 -4.62 2.84 -5.18
CA GLY A 217 -5.40 2.12 -6.19
C GLY A 217 -6.83 2.63 -6.36
N GLN A 218 -7.29 3.57 -5.53
CA GLN A 218 -8.62 4.18 -5.69
C GLN A 218 -8.66 5.07 -6.93
N SER A 219 -9.68 4.92 -7.75
CA SER A 219 -9.89 5.76 -8.94
C SER A 219 -10.84 6.91 -8.63
N ARG A 220 -10.51 8.11 -9.12
CA ARG A 220 -11.32 9.32 -9.06
C ARG A 220 -11.68 9.75 -10.48
N THR A 221 -12.96 9.71 -10.81
CA THR A 221 -13.45 10.02 -12.16
C THR A 221 -14.08 11.39 -12.18
N ASN A 222 -14.00 12.06 -13.34
CA ASN A 222 -14.67 13.35 -13.57
C ASN A 222 -15.14 13.44 -15.03
N GLN A 223 -16.34 14.00 -15.25
CA GLN A 223 -16.99 14.15 -16.53
C GLN A 223 -17.76 15.46 -16.57
N ALA A 224 -17.65 16.21 -17.67
CA ALA A 224 -18.40 17.45 -17.90
C ALA A 224 -19.67 17.17 -18.70
N ASN A 225 -20.63 18.09 -18.64
CA ASN A 225 -21.86 18.06 -19.39
C ASN A 225 -22.13 19.44 -20.03
N ILE A 226 -22.63 19.45 -21.26
CA ILE A 226 -23.26 20.62 -21.86
C ILE A 226 -24.74 20.32 -22.07
N SER A 227 -25.62 21.28 -21.77
CA SER A 227 -27.07 21.16 -21.96
C SER A 227 -27.67 22.46 -22.50
N TRP A 228 -28.75 22.35 -23.25
CA TRP A 228 -29.53 23.47 -23.79
C TRP A 228 -30.95 23.03 -24.08
N THR A 229 -31.86 23.98 -24.32
CA THR A 229 -33.23 23.70 -24.70
C THR A 229 -33.55 24.49 -25.96
N ASP A 230 -33.83 23.79 -27.08
CA ASP A 230 -34.44 24.34 -28.28
C ASP A 230 -35.94 23.98 -28.29
N SER A 231 -36.41 23.23 -29.23
CA SER A 231 -37.76 22.64 -29.14
C SER A 231 -37.88 21.52 -28.11
N THR A 232 -36.76 20.92 -27.74
CA THR A 232 -36.64 19.86 -26.74
C THR A 232 -35.39 20.08 -25.88
N ALA A 233 -35.36 19.52 -24.67
CA ALA A 233 -34.17 19.51 -23.83
C ALA A 233 -33.11 18.59 -24.41
N ARG A 234 -31.88 19.07 -24.51
CA ARG A 234 -30.71 18.35 -25.02
C ARG A 234 -29.56 18.37 -24.03
N SER A 235 -28.74 17.33 -24.08
CA SER A 235 -27.59 17.18 -23.19
C SER A 235 -26.53 16.30 -23.81
N ARG A 236 -25.26 16.64 -23.65
CA ARG A 236 -24.11 15.85 -24.06
C ARG A 236 -23.06 15.79 -22.98
N ASN A 237 -22.55 14.61 -22.70
CA ASN A 237 -21.43 14.40 -21.80
C ASN A 237 -20.09 14.40 -22.55
N SER A 238 -19.04 14.86 -21.90
CA SER A 238 -17.68 14.66 -22.37
C SER A 238 -17.24 13.20 -22.23
N ASN A 239 -16.04 12.88 -22.75
CA ASN A 239 -15.34 11.71 -22.25
C ASN A 239 -15.12 11.83 -20.74
N GLN A 240 -15.11 10.69 -20.02
CA GLN A 240 -14.74 10.61 -18.64
C GLN A 240 -13.21 10.55 -18.52
N VAL A 241 -12.63 11.33 -17.61
CA VAL A 241 -11.23 11.24 -17.21
C VAL A 241 -11.13 10.60 -15.82
N SER A 242 -10.06 9.83 -15.60
CA SER A 242 -9.87 9.07 -14.35
C SER A 242 -8.47 9.29 -13.82
N THR A 243 -8.34 9.51 -12.50
CA THR A 243 -7.06 9.62 -11.80
C THR A 243 -6.97 8.53 -10.75
N THR A 244 -5.93 7.70 -10.81
CA THR A 244 -5.66 6.64 -9.83
C THR A 244 -4.78 7.18 -8.71
N ILE A 245 -5.19 6.99 -7.47
CA ILE A 245 -4.40 7.38 -6.29
C ILE A 245 -3.23 6.42 -6.14
N VAL A 246 -2.03 6.99 -5.98
CA VAL A 246 -0.80 6.26 -5.69
C VAL A 246 -0.24 6.69 -4.34
N GLU A 247 0.37 5.75 -3.60
CA GLU A 247 0.94 6.01 -2.28
C GLU A 247 2.13 5.09 -2.03
N PRO A 248 3.11 5.51 -1.20
CA PRO A 248 4.20 4.63 -0.79
C PRO A 248 3.68 3.42 0.01
N LEU A 249 4.49 2.36 0.04
CA LEU A 249 4.23 1.17 0.85
C LEU A 249 5.54 0.65 1.41
N ILE A 250 6.01 1.27 2.50
CA ILE A 250 7.28 0.89 3.11
C ILE A 250 7.14 -0.31 4.04
N SER A 251 8.21 -1.08 4.11
CA SER A 251 8.42 -2.18 5.05
C SER A 251 9.83 -2.11 5.62
N GLN A 252 10.05 -2.74 6.78
CA GLN A 252 11.36 -2.75 7.42
C GLN A 252 11.70 -4.14 7.93
N ALA A 253 12.94 -4.58 7.75
CA ALA A 253 13.48 -5.83 8.26
C ALA A 253 14.79 -5.56 9.00
N LYS A 254 14.95 -6.15 10.19
CA LYS A 254 16.15 -6.02 11.01
C LYS A 254 16.65 -7.38 11.45
N SER A 255 17.96 -7.59 11.36
CA SER A 255 18.63 -8.81 11.79
C SER A 255 19.97 -8.49 12.45
N ASN A 256 20.56 -9.49 13.11
CA ASN A 256 21.93 -9.43 13.62
C ASN A 256 22.60 -10.81 13.54
N ASN A 257 23.92 -10.83 13.68
CA ASN A 257 24.75 -12.04 13.63
C ASN A 257 24.94 -12.75 14.99
N LYS A 258 24.34 -12.24 16.07
CA LYS A 258 24.51 -12.72 17.47
C LYS A 258 23.15 -12.86 18.17
N SER A 259 22.19 -13.47 17.52
CA SER A 259 20.84 -13.69 18.08
C SER A 259 20.82 -14.65 19.26
N THR A 260 21.85 -15.48 19.41
CA THR A 260 22.02 -16.46 20.49
C THR A 260 23.48 -16.53 20.92
N ASN A 261 23.72 -16.86 22.19
CA ASN A 261 25.04 -17.14 22.78
C ASN A 261 26.09 -16.03 22.57
N ALA A 262 25.64 -14.77 22.56
CA ALA A 262 26.58 -13.63 22.59
C ALA A 262 27.37 -13.59 23.89
N GLN A 263 28.64 -13.22 23.80
CA GLN A 263 29.52 -13.08 24.94
C GLN A 263 29.92 -11.62 25.15
N PRO A 264 30.33 -11.23 26.37
CA PRO A 264 30.90 -9.91 26.60
C PRO A 264 32.04 -9.60 25.62
N ASN A 265 32.06 -8.36 25.10
CA ASN A 265 32.98 -7.86 24.07
C ASN A 265 32.77 -8.43 22.66
N ASP A 266 31.80 -9.32 22.44
CA ASP A 266 31.43 -9.73 21.07
C ASP A 266 31.00 -8.53 20.22
N ILE A 267 31.43 -8.55 18.97
CA ILE A 267 30.93 -7.58 17.96
C ILE A 267 29.66 -8.10 17.34
N VAL A 268 28.59 -7.33 17.53
CA VAL A 268 27.26 -7.56 16.92
C VAL A 268 27.15 -6.71 15.67
N THR A 269 26.99 -7.33 14.52
CA THR A 269 26.68 -6.65 13.26
C THR A 269 25.19 -6.66 13.03
N TYR A 270 24.58 -5.49 13.02
CA TYR A 270 23.16 -5.30 12.69
C TYR A 270 23.00 -4.99 11.21
N THR A 271 21.98 -5.57 10.60
CA THR A 271 21.54 -5.24 9.24
C THR A 271 20.07 -4.78 9.31
N LEU A 272 19.80 -3.57 8.82
CA LEU A 272 18.49 -2.96 8.75
C LEU A 272 18.18 -2.63 7.29
N VAL A 273 17.10 -3.17 6.75
CA VAL A 273 16.63 -2.92 5.39
C VAL A 273 15.28 -2.23 5.44
N THR A 274 15.20 -1.04 4.88
CA THR A 274 13.94 -0.31 4.67
C THR A 274 13.62 -0.35 3.18
N SER A 275 12.49 -0.93 2.80
CA SER A 275 12.09 -1.16 1.41
C SER A 275 10.79 -0.46 1.09
N ASN A 276 10.62 0.03 -0.15
CA ASN A 276 9.34 0.43 -0.71
C ASN A 276 8.86 -0.65 -1.69
N SER A 277 7.62 -1.06 -1.59
CA SER A 277 7.07 -2.19 -2.36
C SER A 277 7.09 -1.95 -3.87
N SER A 278 7.24 -3.00 -4.67
CA SER A 278 7.08 -2.99 -6.14
C SER A 278 5.64 -3.26 -6.61
N ALA A 279 4.67 -3.30 -5.70
CA ALA A 279 3.27 -3.52 -6.06
C ALA A 279 2.72 -2.40 -6.94
N SER A 280 1.62 -2.66 -7.65
CA SER A 280 0.94 -1.65 -8.46
C SER A 280 0.45 -0.46 -7.61
N ASN A 281 0.48 0.72 -8.22
CA ASN A 281 0.07 1.98 -7.60
C ASN A 281 0.89 2.39 -6.36
N VAL A 282 2.12 1.91 -6.26
CA VAL A 282 3.09 2.39 -5.27
C VAL A 282 3.86 3.56 -5.87
N SER A 283 3.86 4.70 -5.13
CA SER A 283 4.65 5.90 -5.45
C SER A 283 6.00 5.87 -4.73
N ILE A 284 6.86 6.85 -4.99
CA ILE A 284 8.08 7.07 -4.21
C ILE A 284 7.72 7.29 -2.75
N ALA A 285 8.50 6.70 -1.85
CA ALA A 285 8.48 7.00 -0.42
C ALA A 285 9.41 8.20 -0.18
N HIS A 286 8.83 9.41 -0.11
CA HIS A 286 9.56 10.65 0.03
C HIS A 286 9.98 10.93 1.48
N ASP A 287 11.05 11.71 1.63
CA ASP A 287 11.53 12.25 2.92
C ASP A 287 11.58 11.18 4.03
N THR A 288 12.04 9.99 3.64
CA THR A 288 12.08 8.84 4.56
C THR A 288 13.09 9.08 5.67
N VAL A 289 12.59 9.14 6.91
CA VAL A 289 13.41 9.22 8.12
C VAL A 289 13.48 7.84 8.75
N ILE A 290 14.69 7.32 8.91
CA ILE A 290 14.96 6.05 9.57
C ILE A 290 15.57 6.35 10.95
N LYS A 291 15.02 5.73 11.99
CA LYS A 291 15.55 5.79 13.36
C LYS A 291 15.77 4.39 13.90
N ASP A 292 16.86 4.22 14.65
CA ASP A 292 17.22 2.95 15.26
C ASP A 292 17.67 3.18 16.71
N VAL A 293 16.95 2.57 17.67
CA VAL A 293 17.19 2.74 19.09
C VAL A 293 18.03 1.58 19.62
N VAL A 294 19.32 1.83 19.80
CA VAL A 294 20.30 0.85 20.28
C VAL A 294 20.05 0.58 21.78
N PRO A 295 19.81 -0.66 22.22
CA PRO A 295 19.50 -0.96 23.61
C PRO A 295 20.68 -0.74 24.55
N VAL A 296 20.40 -0.58 25.84
CA VAL A 296 21.40 -0.69 26.89
C VAL A 296 21.93 -2.12 26.92
N GLY A 297 23.21 -2.30 27.20
CA GLY A 297 23.91 -3.59 27.19
C GLY A 297 24.71 -3.86 25.93
N VAL A 298 24.63 -2.97 24.95
CA VAL A 298 25.52 -2.94 23.77
C VAL A 298 25.97 -1.50 23.49
N THR A 299 27.24 -1.32 23.18
CA THR A 299 27.83 -0.01 22.83
C THR A 299 28.09 0.06 21.34
N LEU A 300 27.56 1.10 20.68
CA LEU A 300 27.80 1.34 19.25
C LEU A 300 29.29 1.62 19.02
N VAL A 301 29.88 0.97 18.00
CA VAL A 301 31.31 1.05 17.72
C VAL A 301 31.61 1.36 16.25
N ASP A 302 32.80 1.89 15.98
CA ASP A 302 33.37 2.06 14.64
C ASP A 302 33.89 0.71 14.08
N GLY A 303 34.43 0.72 12.85
CA GLY A 303 35.03 -0.47 12.23
C GLY A 303 36.27 -1.03 12.95
N GLY A 304 36.85 -0.27 13.87
CA GLY A 304 37.96 -0.68 14.72
C GLY A 304 37.53 -1.19 16.11
N GLY A 305 36.22 -1.20 16.40
CA GLY A 305 35.66 -1.62 17.69
C GLY A 305 35.69 -0.55 18.77
N ASN A 306 36.01 0.71 18.44
CA ASN A 306 36.03 1.81 19.41
C ASN A 306 34.62 2.41 19.57
N PRO A 307 34.18 2.82 20.77
CA PRO A 307 32.89 3.47 20.99
C PRO A 307 32.74 4.73 20.13
N LEU A 308 31.57 4.89 19.50
CA LEU A 308 31.26 6.10 18.77
C LEU A 308 30.92 7.26 19.70
N ALA A 309 31.50 8.43 19.41
CA ALA A 309 31.21 9.67 20.11
C ALA A 309 29.79 10.18 19.75
N ASP A 310 29.22 11.00 20.62
CA ASP A 310 27.97 11.72 20.35
C ASP A 310 28.10 12.58 19.10
N GLY A 311 27.07 12.62 18.25
CA GLY A 311 27.05 13.31 16.97
C GLY A 311 27.85 12.64 15.84
N ALA A 312 28.55 11.53 16.10
CA ALA A 312 29.35 10.85 15.08
C ALA A 312 28.48 10.23 13.99
N ILE A 313 29.00 10.20 12.75
CA ILE A 313 28.41 9.44 11.64
C ILE A 313 28.62 7.95 11.90
N VAL A 314 27.54 7.18 11.84
CA VAL A 314 27.57 5.72 12.01
C VAL A 314 28.04 5.07 10.72
N PRO A 315 29.17 4.32 10.73
CA PRO A 315 29.65 3.63 9.54
C PRO A 315 28.62 2.66 8.95
N GLY A 316 28.51 2.62 7.63
CA GLY A 316 27.60 1.70 6.91
C GLY A 316 26.13 2.11 6.90
N THR A 317 25.80 3.36 7.26
CA THR A 317 24.42 3.88 7.30
C THR A 317 24.12 4.98 6.28
N GLY A 318 25.12 5.34 5.43
CA GLY A 318 24.92 6.40 4.44
C GLY A 318 24.80 7.82 5.04
N GLY A 319 25.43 8.07 6.21
CA GLY A 319 25.49 9.40 6.82
C GLY A 319 24.56 9.59 8.02
N ALA A 320 23.93 8.53 8.55
CA ALA A 320 23.15 8.62 9.78
C ALA A 320 24.02 8.97 10.98
N THR A 321 23.49 9.77 11.91
CA THR A 321 24.20 10.26 13.09
C THR A 321 23.73 9.55 14.35
N TRP A 322 24.67 9.41 15.30
CA TRP A 322 24.45 8.85 16.63
C TRP A 322 24.13 9.94 17.66
N ASP A 323 23.04 9.79 18.37
CA ASP A 323 22.71 10.56 19.57
C ASP A 323 22.90 9.66 20.79
N ALA A 324 23.95 9.90 21.56
CA ALA A 324 24.33 9.09 22.73
C ALA A 324 23.33 9.25 23.89
N ALA A 325 22.70 10.41 24.05
CA ALA A 325 21.74 10.67 25.12
C ALA A 325 20.46 9.87 24.96
N THR A 326 19.92 9.80 23.74
CA THR A 326 18.72 9.01 23.41
C THR A 326 19.05 7.60 22.90
N ARG A 327 20.33 7.28 22.74
CA ARG A 327 20.82 6.03 22.15
C ARG A 327 20.20 5.74 20.78
N THR A 328 20.04 6.78 19.94
CA THR A 328 19.34 6.70 18.67
C THR A 328 20.26 7.00 17.48
N ILE A 329 20.26 6.13 16.49
CA ILE A 329 20.81 6.40 15.16
C ILE A 329 19.69 7.03 14.34
N THR A 330 19.93 8.21 13.76
CA THR A 330 18.96 8.91 12.92
C THR A 330 19.54 9.17 11.54
N SER A 331 18.79 8.87 10.48
CA SER A 331 19.19 9.17 9.09
C SER A 331 19.48 10.65 8.89
N ALA A 332 20.42 10.98 8.00
CA ALA A 332 20.68 12.35 7.63
C ALA A 332 19.40 13.04 7.10
N ALA A 333 19.22 14.31 7.49
CA ALA A 333 18.11 15.12 6.97
C ALA A 333 18.38 15.63 5.54
N SER A 334 19.64 15.71 5.14
CA SER A 334 20.05 16.15 3.79
C SER A 334 21.27 15.34 3.31
N PRO A 335 21.20 14.77 2.09
CA PRO A 335 20.01 14.71 1.24
C PRO A 335 18.90 13.85 1.85
N ALA A 336 17.64 14.23 1.60
CA ALA A 336 16.48 13.44 2.02
C ALA A 336 16.50 12.04 1.36
N ILE A 337 16.09 11.03 2.11
CA ILE A 337 16.01 9.66 1.58
C ILE A 337 14.69 9.48 0.84
N ASN A 338 14.77 9.29 -0.48
CA ASN A 338 13.63 8.95 -1.32
C ASN A 338 13.80 7.50 -1.82
N ILE A 339 12.80 6.64 -1.57
CA ILE A 339 12.86 5.23 -1.94
C ILE A 339 11.87 4.95 -3.08
N ASN A 340 12.39 4.67 -4.27
CA ASN A 340 11.58 4.32 -5.43
C ASN A 340 10.75 3.04 -5.19
N PRO A 341 9.62 2.86 -5.88
CA PRO A 341 8.92 1.56 -5.91
C PRO A 341 9.89 0.42 -6.26
N GLY A 342 9.90 -0.63 -5.43
CA GLY A 342 10.83 -1.77 -5.53
C GLY A 342 12.25 -1.49 -5.02
N GLY A 343 12.57 -0.26 -4.61
CA GLY A 343 13.87 0.12 -4.04
C GLY A 343 13.99 -0.16 -2.55
N ASN A 344 15.20 -0.04 -2.03
CA ASN A 344 15.48 -0.14 -0.60
C ASN A 344 16.69 0.71 -0.18
N VAL A 345 16.79 0.93 1.14
CA VAL A 345 17.96 1.48 1.82
C VAL A 345 18.42 0.46 2.86
N THR A 346 19.69 0.11 2.84
CA THR A 346 20.29 -0.85 3.77
C THR A 346 21.31 -0.17 4.66
N TRP A 347 21.19 -0.35 5.98
CA TRP A 347 22.19 0.01 6.97
C TRP A 347 22.86 -1.26 7.49
N THR A 348 24.19 -1.21 7.62
CA THR A 348 24.97 -2.26 8.27
C THR A 348 25.94 -1.59 9.22
N TYR A 349 25.75 -1.78 10.52
CA TYR A 349 26.57 -1.13 11.55
C TYR A 349 26.90 -2.12 12.66
N GLN A 350 27.88 -1.75 13.52
CA GLN A 350 28.41 -2.59 14.56
C GLN A 350 28.17 -2.02 15.96
N ALA A 351 27.89 -2.94 16.88
CA ALA A 351 27.87 -2.65 18.30
C ALA A 351 28.64 -3.76 19.05
N ARG A 352 29.26 -3.41 20.16
CA ARG A 352 29.96 -4.35 21.04
C ARG A 352 29.08 -4.66 22.25
N VAL A 353 28.96 -5.93 22.62
CA VAL A 353 28.33 -6.34 23.87
C VAL A 353 29.14 -5.78 25.04
N ASP A 354 28.45 -5.09 25.93
CA ASP A 354 29.10 -4.49 27.09
C ASP A 354 29.69 -5.57 28.04
N SER A 355 30.74 -5.24 28.76
CA SER A 355 31.36 -6.09 29.78
C SER A 355 31.41 -5.33 31.11
N PRO A 356 30.91 -5.92 32.19
CA PRO A 356 30.30 -7.25 32.32
C PRO A 356 28.89 -7.32 31.71
N ALA A 357 28.44 -8.55 31.42
CA ALA A 357 27.06 -8.81 31.00
C ALA A 357 26.41 -9.89 31.88
N ILE A 358 25.09 -9.78 32.08
CA ILE A 358 24.33 -10.76 32.84
C ILE A 358 23.98 -11.93 31.95
N ALA A 359 24.32 -13.14 32.37
CA ALA A 359 24.01 -14.37 31.63
C ALA A 359 22.50 -14.50 31.35
N GLY A 360 22.15 -14.87 30.12
CA GLY A 360 20.77 -15.05 29.69
C GLY A 360 20.01 -13.75 29.38
N SER A 361 20.61 -12.59 29.56
CA SER A 361 19.98 -11.30 29.22
C SER A 361 19.65 -11.21 27.72
N VAL A 362 18.59 -10.46 27.42
CA VAL A 362 18.11 -10.22 26.06
C VAL A 362 18.08 -8.73 25.80
N PHE A 363 18.80 -8.28 24.78
CA PHE A 363 18.83 -6.89 24.34
C PHE A 363 18.07 -6.75 23.03
N THR A 364 16.95 -6.03 23.06
CA THR A 364 16.12 -5.81 21.86
C THR A 364 16.47 -4.45 21.23
N ASN A 365 16.93 -4.50 20.00
CA ASN A 365 17.23 -3.32 19.19
C ASN A 365 16.09 -3.07 18.22
N THR A 366 15.44 -1.88 18.33
CA THR A 366 14.22 -1.55 17.58
C THR A 366 14.46 -0.37 16.66
N ALA A 367 14.05 -0.52 15.40
CA ALA A 367 14.12 0.53 14.41
C ALA A 367 12.72 0.87 13.85
N ASN A 368 12.55 2.10 13.39
CA ASN A 368 11.39 2.53 12.64
C ASN A 368 11.79 3.39 11.44
N ALA A 369 10.91 3.41 10.44
CA ALA A 369 10.98 4.31 9.30
C ALA A 369 9.64 5.04 9.14
N LYS A 370 9.71 6.30 8.70
CA LYS A 370 8.55 7.14 8.39
C LYS A 370 8.82 7.88 7.09
N THR A 371 7.78 8.06 6.26
CA THR A 371 7.86 8.69 4.95
C THR A 371 6.67 9.64 4.71
N THR A 372 6.72 10.42 3.64
CA THR A 372 5.67 11.35 3.21
C THR A 372 5.20 11.04 1.79
N SER A 373 4.07 11.61 1.36
CA SER A 373 3.50 11.41 0.02
C SER A 373 4.15 12.28 -1.05
N ILE A 374 4.75 13.41 -0.67
CA ILE A 374 5.34 14.41 -1.57
C ILE A 374 6.74 14.73 -1.08
N ASN A 375 7.64 15.08 -2.00
CA ASN A 375 9.01 15.50 -1.69
C ASN A 375 9.03 16.92 -1.12
N GLY A 376 9.73 17.12 -0.01
CA GLY A 376 9.77 18.38 0.72
C GLY A 376 8.57 18.56 1.66
N SER A 377 8.45 19.74 2.26
CA SER A 377 7.37 20.02 3.22
C SER A 377 6.15 20.62 2.52
N ASP A 378 5.04 19.91 2.50
CA ASP A 378 3.73 20.42 2.03
C ASP A 378 2.66 20.19 3.12
N ALA A 379 1.88 21.23 3.41
CA ALA A 379 0.83 21.18 4.44
C ALA A 379 -0.33 20.21 4.08
N ASN A 380 -0.44 19.80 2.83
CA ASN A 380 -1.50 18.90 2.34
C ASN A 380 -1.00 17.47 2.08
N GLU A 381 0.30 17.20 2.32
CA GLU A 381 0.85 15.86 2.16
C GLU A 381 0.32 14.90 3.22
N ARG A 382 0.31 13.62 2.89
CA ARG A 382 0.09 12.57 3.88
C ARG A 382 1.41 12.17 4.51
N THR A 383 1.41 12.07 5.83
CA THR A 383 2.57 11.68 6.62
C THR A 383 2.29 10.42 7.43
N ALA A 384 3.32 9.86 8.05
CA ALA A 384 3.20 8.75 8.99
C ALA A 384 2.34 9.07 10.23
N SER A 385 2.03 10.34 10.49
CA SER A 385 1.17 10.78 11.60
C SER A 385 -0.31 10.83 11.24
N SER A 386 -0.66 10.74 9.95
CA SER A 386 -2.05 10.70 9.49
C SER A 386 -2.71 9.40 9.95
N SER A 387 -3.87 9.51 10.58
CA SER A 387 -4.53 8.42 11.33
C SER A 387 -5.01 7.21 10.50
N THR A 388 -4.91 7.28 9.18
CA THR A 388 -5.49 6.28 8.25
C THR A 388 -4.44 5.47 7.49
N ASN A 389 -3.22 5.39 7.99
CA ASN A 389 -2.07 5.17 7.17
C ASN A 389 -1.33 3.87 7.45
N THR A 390 -1.40 2.90 6.55
CA THR A 390 -0.69 1.61 6.63
C THR A 390 0.62 1.55 5.82
N GLY A 391 0.90 2.53 4.97
CA GLY A 391 2.02 2.48 4.02
C GLY A 391 3.17 3.45 4.30
N TYR A 392 3.01 4.40 5.22
CA TYR A 392 3.96 5.50 5.48
C TYR A 392 4.83 5.31 6.72
N SER A 393 4.65 4.22 7.44
CA SER A 393 5.52 3.85 8.54
C SER A 393 5.76 2.35 8.57
N ALA A 394 6.94 1.96 9.03
CA ALA A 394 7.32 0.58 9.25
C ALA A 394 8.23 0.49 10.48
N ASN A 395 8.20 -0.64 11.17
CA ASN A 395 9.09 -0.91 12.28
C ASN A 395 9.62 -2.35 12.21
N SER A 396 10.75 -2.58 12.86
CA SER A 396 11.33 -3.92 13.02
C SER A 396 12.26 -3.95 14.22
N SER A 397 12.52 -5.15 14.73
CA SER A 397 13.45 -5.34 15.84
C SER A 397 14.28 -6.60 15.65
N SER A 398 15.44 -6.63 16.27
CA SER A 398 16.21 -7.86 16.42
C SER A 398 16.79 -7.94 17.83
N THR A 399 17.01 -9.17 18.31
CA THR A 399 17.48 -9.42 19.68
C THR A 399 18.87 -10.00 19.69
N VAL A 400 19.66 -9.57 20.67
CA VAL A 400 20.92 -10.19 21.06
C VAL A 400 20.66 -10.92 22.39
N ARG A 401 20.92 -12.20 22.43
CA ARG A 401 20.77 -13.01 23.64
C ARG A 401 22.15 -13.36 24.16
N ILE A 402 22.42 -12.97 25.40
CA ILE A 402 23.67 -13.31 26.09
C ILE A 402 23.65 -14.80 26.43
N GLY A 403 24.77 -15.47 26.19
CA GLY A 403 24.95 -16.87 26.51
C GLY A 403 24.93 -17.13 28.01
N GLY A 404 24.92 -18.39 28.37
CA GLY A 404 24.97 -18.86 29.76
C GLY A 404 26.12 -19.84 29.97
N SER A 405 26.08 -20.55 31.08
CA SER A 405 26.98 -21.68 31.35
C SER A 405 26.66 -22.86 30.44
N SER A 406 27.65 -23.66 30.15
CA SER A 406 27.48 -24.96 29.50
C SER A 406 27.75 -26.10 30.50
N VAL A 407 27.20 -27.28 30.24
CA VAL A 407 27.40 -28.45 31.10
C VAL A 407 27.63 -29.69 30.25
N THR A 408 28.57 -30.52 30.68
CA THR A 408 28.85 -31.85 30.14
C THR A 408 28.80 -32.89 31.24
N LYS A 409 28.66 -34.16 30.88
CA LYS A 409 28.53 -35.26 31.81
C LYS A 409 29.26 -36.50 31.32
N SER A 410 29.86 -37.23 32.27
CA SER A 410 30.45 -38.54 32.03
C SER A 410 30.15 -39.49 33.17
N VAL A 411 30.33 -40.79 32.96
CA VAL A 411 30.19 -41.87 33.97
C VAL A 411 31.34 -42.86 33.82
N ASP A 412 31.82 -43.36 34.93
CA ASP A 412 32.87 -44.40 34.98
C ASP A 412 32.57 -45.38 36.12
N PRO A 413 32.52 -46.71 35.86
CA PRO A 413 32.53 -47.31 34.54
C PRO A 413 31.20 -47.11 33.80
N ALA A 414 31.21 -47.08 32.44
CA ALA A 414 30.02 -46.91 31.60
C ALA A 414 29.21 -48.24 31.40
N TRP A 415 29.81 -49.36 31.72
CA TRP A 415 29.19 -50.68 31.69
C TRP A 415 29.25 -51.30 33.07
N VAL A 416 28.09 -51.56 33.66
CA VAL A 416 27.97 -52.03 35.03
C VAL A 416 26.92 -53.13 35.14
N THR A 417 27.05 -53.94 36.19
CA THR A 417 26.01 -54.88 36.66
C THR A 417 25.17 -54.18 37.76
N ILE A 418 23.99 -54.75 38.03
CA ILE A 418 23.08 -54.27 39.09
C ILE A 418 23.88 -54.20 40.42
N GLY A 419 23.69 -53.11 41.15
CA GLY A 419 24.34 -52.86 42.43
C GLY A 419 25.81 -52.44 42.34
N THR A 420 26.45 -52.45 41.18
CA THR A 420 27.84 -52.01 41.04
C THR A 420 27.93 -50.48 41.13
N PRO A 421 28.75 -49.92 42.04
CA PRO A 421 28.95 -48.50 42.14
C PRO A 421 29.59 -47.89 40.89
N MET A 422 29.06 -46.77 40.40
CA MET A 422 29.62 -45.97 39.32
C MET A 422 29.79 -44.51 39.81
N THR A 423 30.75 -43.83 39.24
CA THR A 423 31.01 -42.42 39.52
C THR A 423 30.58 -41.59 38.34
N TYR A 424 29.64 -40.67 38.57
CA TYR A 424 29.27 -39.63 37.62
C TYR A 424 30.09 -38.36 37.86
N LYS A 425 30.42 -37.68 36.74
CA LYS A 425 31.06 -36.37 36.72
C LYS A 425 30.19 -35.45 35.91
N ALA A 426 29.75 -34.32 36.49
CA ALA A 426 29.09 -33.21 35.81
C ALA A 426 30.04 -32.00 35.78
N THR A 427 30.37 -31.52 34.60
CA THR A 427 31.30 -30.40 34.42
C THR A 427 30.56 -29.19 33.93
N VAL A 428 30.59 -28.08 34.69
CA VAL A 428 29.96 -26.80 34.33
C VAL A 428 31.05 -25.83 33.91
N THR A 429 30.95 -25.29 32.69
CA THR A 429 31.84 -24.20 32.24
C THR A 429 31.10 -22.87 32.38
N ILE A 430 31.70 -21.93 33.07
CA ILE A 430 31.22 -20.59 33.37
C ILE A 430 32.08 -19.61 32.57
N PRO A 431 31.56 -19.02 31.46
CA PRO A 431 32.33 -18.13 30.61
C PRO A 431 32.79 -16.86 31.32
N GLN A 432 33.96 -16.33 30.90
CA GLN A 432 34.52 -15.07 31.40
C GLN A 432 33.57 -13.89 31.13
N GLY A 433 33.62 -12.86 31.99
CA GLY A 433 32.88 -11.62 31.79
C GLY A 433 31.36 -11.73 32.01
N LEU A 434 30.85 -12.94 32.29
CA LEU A 434 29.42 -13.13 32.61
C LEU A 434 29.16 -13.11 34.10
N GLU A 435 28.14 -12.35 34.50
CA GLU A 435 27.54 -12.37 35.82
C GLU A 435 26.41 -13.40 35.87
N PHE A 436 26.41 -14.23 36.92
CA PHE A 436 25.37 -15.23 37.14
C PHE A 436 24.68 -15.00 38.48
N PHE A 437 23.36 -14.85 38.44
CA PHE A 437 22.55 -14.86 39.66
C PHE A 437 22.02 -16.27 39.93
N ASN A 438 22.37 -16.83 41.11
CA ASN A 438 21.94 -18.15 41.53
C ASN A 438 22.21 -19.26 40.49
N LEU A 439 23.47 -19.42 40.08
CA LEU A 439 23.86 -20.49 39.18
C LEU A 439 23.72 -21.83 39.89
N THR A 440 22.97 -22.74 39.34
CA THR A 440 22.75 -24.11 39.82
C THR A 440 23.06 -25.13 38.73
N ALA A 441 23.61 -26.28 39.14
CA ALA A 441 23.63 -27.47 38.31
C ALA A 441 22.65 -28.49 38.89
N ARG A 442 21.86 -29.13 38.04
CA ARG A 442 20.85 -30.12 38.41
C ARG A 442 21.01 -31.37 37.58
N ASP A 443 21.06 -32.48 38.24
CA ASP A 443 21.15 -33.83 37.65
C ASP A 443 19.85 -34.60 37.91
N ILE A 444 19.37 -35.32 36.89
CA ILE A 444 18.11 -36.04 36.95
C ILE A 444 18.38 -37.54 36.67
N LEU A 445 18.57 -38.28 37.75
CA LEU A 445 18.78 -39.72 37.65
C LEU A 445 17.45 -40.40 37.34
N PRO A 446 17.41 -41.33 36.38
CA PRO A 446 16.22 -42.12 36.06
C PRO A 446 15.85 -43.05 37.22
N ASP A 447 14.65 -43.63 37.13
CA ASP A 447 14.07 -44.50 38.17
C ASP A 447 14.78 -45.82 38.37
N SER A 448 15.67 -46.21 37.45
CA SER A 448 16.52 -47.37 37.47
C SER A 448 17.88 -47.15 38.15
N ILE A 449 18.15 -45.90 38.65
CA ILE A 449 19.40 -45.54 39.32
C ILE A 449 19.14 -45.02 40.74
N ASP A 450 19.86 -45.56 41.73
CA ASP A 450 19.91 -45.02 43.07
C ASP A 450 21.13 -44.12 43.25
N PHE A 451 20.92 -42.99 43.96
CA PHE A 451 21.95 -42.05 44.36
C PHE A 451 22.58 -42.51 45.66
N ASP A 452 23.90 -42.70 45.64
CA ASP A 452 24.66 -43.19 46.83
C ASP A 452 25.25 -42.03 47.63
N GLY A 453 25.44 -40.88 47.02
CA GLY A 453 25.97 -39.73 47.72
C GLY A 453 26.90 -38.84 46.90
N TYR A 454 26.97 -37.56 47.29
CA TYR A 454 27.93 -36.62 46.73
C TYR A 454 29.33 -36.98 47.17
N THR A 455 30.30 -36.95 46.26
CA THR A 455 31.71 -37.24 46.57
C THR A 455 32.56 -35.95 46.61
N GLY A 456 32.07 -34.86 46.08
CA GLY A 456 32.75 -33.57 46.15
C GLY A 456 32.63 -32.74 44.87
N TRP A 457 33.33 -31.64 44.85
CA TRP A 457 33.48 -30.78 43.67
C TRP A 457 34.90 -30.18 43.67
N SER A 458 35.33 -29.73 42.48
CA SER A 458 36.62 -29.03 42.33
C SER A 458 36.54 -28.04 41.17
N CYS A 459 37.29 -26.96 41.26
CA CYS A 459 37.57 -26.13 40.11
C CYS A 459 38.78 -26.72 39.39
N ILE A 460 38.53 -27.26 38.19
CA ILE A 460 39.57 -27.95 37.41
C ILE A 460 40.32 -26.99 36.47
N SER A 461 39.77 -25.80 36.22
CA SER A 461 40.41 -24.76 35.39
C SER A 461 39.85 -23.38 35.68
N GLY A 462 40.69 -22.33 35.55
CA GLY A 462 40.30 -20.92 35.52
C GLY A 462 40.07 -20.29 36.90
N CYS A 463 40.14 -21.03 38.00
CA CYS A 463 40.01 -20.42 39.34
C CYS A 463 41.38 -19.97 39.90
N SER A 464 41.45 -18.74 40.41
CA SER A 464 42.63 -18.11 41.01
C SER A 464 42.20 -17.07 42.07
N GLY A 465 43.14 -16.44 42.74
CA GLY A 465 42.82 -15.40 43.71
C GLY A 465 42.02 -14.20 43.15
N SER A 466 42.25 -13.85 41.90
CA SER A 466 41.49 -12.80 41.19
C SER A 466 40.23 -13.33 40.46
N ASN A 467 40.06 -14.64 40.41
CA ASN A 467 38.92 -15.32 39.79
C ASN A 467 38.50 -16.51 40.65
N PRO A 468 37.94 -16.28 41.83
CA PRO A 468 37.76 -17.33 42.85
C PRO A 468 36.77 -18.41 42.37
N ALA A 469 36.98 -19.63 42.90
CA ALA A 469 36.00 -20.70 42.74
C ALA A 469 34.70 -20.32 43.45
N PRO A 470 33.54 -20.79 42.94
CA PRO A 470 32.26 -20.59 43.61
C PRO A 470 32.20 -21.28 44.98
N THR A 471 31.38 -20.76 45.88
CA THR A 471 30.97 -21.51 47.06
C THR A 471 29.87 -22.48 46.68
N VAL A 472 30.11 -23.77 46.73
CA VAL A 472 29.15 -24.79 46.30
C VAL A 472 28.42 -25.39 47.51
N GLN A 473 27.11 -25.46 47.39
CA GLN A 473 26.21 -26.13 48.33
C GLN A 473 25.44 -27.25 47.63
N ASN A 474 25.26 -28.42 48.27
CA ASN A 474 24.52 -29.55 47.72
C ASN A 474 23.05 -29.44 48.09
N TYR A 475 22.16 -29.73 47.15
CA TYR A 475 20.73 -29.96 47.43
C TYR A 475 20.55 -31.34 48.06
N ASN A 476 19.56 -31.47 48.94
CA ASN A 476 19.09 -32.77 49.39
C ASN A 476 18.45 -33.53 48.24
N PRO A 477 18.75 -34.83 48.04
CA PRO A 477 18.15 -35.59 46.95
C PRO A 477 16.63 -35.60 47.02
N GLN A 478 15.99 -35.26 45.89
CA GLN A 478 14.53 -35.27 45.78
C GLN A 478 14.11 -36.53 45.00
N VAL A 479 13.71 -37.53 45.74
CA VAL A 479 13.34 -38.87 45.17
C VAL A 479 11.85 -38.88 44.87
N THR A 480 11.48 -39.24 43.65
CA THR A 480 10.10 -39.53 43.20
C THR A 480 10.02 -40.94 42.68
N SER A 481 8.81 -41.41 42.31
CA SER A 481 8.61 -42.70 41.67
C SER A 481 9.34 -42.81 40.33
N SER A 482 9.55 -41.71 39.60
CA SER A 482 10.11 -41.71 38.24
C SER A 482 11.55 -41.20 38.17
N VAL A 483 12.02 -40.36 39.07
CA VAL A 483 13.37 -39.78 39.02
C VAL A 483 13.94 -39.46 40.41
N THR A 484 15.25 -39.34 40.51
CA THR A 484 15.92 -38.70 41.63
C THR A 484 16.58 -37.41 41.13
N ASN A 485 16.15 -36.28 41.66
CA ASN A 485 16.79 -34.98 41.39
C ASN A 485 17.86 -34.71 42.42
N ILE A 486 19.08 -34.47 41.95
CA ILE A 486 20.21 -34.02 42.76
C ILE A 486 20.73 -32.71 42.18
N GLY A 487 21.49 -31.92 42.92
CA GLY A 487 21.98 -30.67 42.37
C GLY A 487 22.93 -29.92 43.31
N TRP A 488 23.50 -28.88 42.75
CA TRP A 488 24.48 -28.01 43.37
C TRP A 488 24.09 -26.56 43.14
N ASP A 489 24.15 -25.75 44.18
CA ASP A 489 24.02 -24.31 44.10
C ASP A 489 25.41 -23.69 44.19
N MET A 490 25.74 -22.86 43.19
CA MET A 490 26.97 -22.09 43.11
C MET A 490 26.76 -20.62 43.51
N GLY A 491 25.51 -20.23 43.79
CA GLY A 491 25.11 -18.89 44.20
C GLY A 491 25.31 -17.80 43.17
N HIS A 492 25.51 -16.59 43.64
CA HIS A 492 25.86 -15.44 42.80
C HIS A 492 27.36 -15.53 42.45
N LEU A 493 27.66 -15.36 41.16
CA LEU A 493 29.01 -15.35 40.63
C LEU A 493 29.29 -14.05 39.92
N ASP A 494 30.26 -13.29 40.44
CA ASP A 494 30.76 -12.11 39.76
C ASP A 494 31.46 -12.47 38.45
N PRO A 495 31.51 -11.55 37.49
CA PRO A 495 32.19 -11.74 36.23
C PRO A 495 33.65 -12.13 36.42
N GLY A 496 34.04 -13.28 35.90
CA GLY A 496 35.41 -13.76 36.00
C GLY A 496 36.32 -13.18 34.90
N ALA A 497 37.62 -13.09 35.19
CA ALA A 497 38.64 -12.70 34.21
C ALA A 497 39.02 -13.82 33.24
N ALA A 498 38.61 -15.06 33.52
CA ALA A 498 38.79 -16.24 32.67
C ALA A 498 37.63 -17.21 32.87
N ASP A 499 37.42 -18.12 31.92
CA ASP A 499 36.44 -19.20 32.06
C ASP A 499 36.78 -20.04 33.30
N ARG A 500 35.77 -20.31 34.14
CA ARG A 500 35.86 -21.23 35.28
C ARG A 500 35.23 -22.56 34.93
N VAL A 501 35.93 -23.65 35.16
CA VAL A 501 35.42 -25.01 34.88
C VAL A 501 35.31 -25.75 36.21
N ILE A 502 34.08 -26.06 36.62
CA ILE A 502 33.75 -26.69 37.89
C ILE A 502 33.28 -28.11 37.62
N GLU A 503 33.94 -29.10 38.24
CA GLU A 503 33.56 -30.52 38.18
C GLU A 503 32.87 -30.92 39.49
N PHE A 504 31.71 -31.54 39.37
CA PHE A 504 30.93 -32.13 40.44
C PHE A 504 30.98 -33.64 40.31
N THR A 505 31.20 -34.38 41.42
CA THR A 505 31.23 -35.83 41.41
C THR A 505 30.28 -36.41 42.43
N TYR A 506 29.67 -37.54 42.05
CA TYR A 506 28.79 -38.32 42.93
C TYR A 506 28.82 -39.78 42.57
N LYS A 507 28.43 -40.64 43.53
CA LYS A 507 28.27 -42.09 43.33
C LYS A 507 26.82 -42.48 43.16
N ALA A 508 26.57 -43.51 42.33
CA ALA A 508 25.26 -44.07 42.09
C ALA A 508 25.43 -45.57 41.69
N HIS A 509 24.38 -46.33 41.77
CA HIS A 509 24.36 -47.70 41.28
C HIS A 509 23.04 -47.99 40.54
N VAL A 510 23.06 -49.01 39.66
CA VAL A 510 21.86 -49.49 38.93
C VAL A 510 21.06 -50.38 39.89
N ARG A 511 19.75 -50.10 39.95
CA ARG A 511 18.77 -50.86 40.72
C ARG A 511 18.46 -52.20 40.04
N ASP A 512 17.91 -53.14 40.83
CA ASP A 512 17.33 -54.41 40.31
C ASP A 512 15.97 -54.21 39.60
N THR A 513 15.24 -53.18 40.03
CA THR A 513 13.91 -52.87 39.49
C THR A 513 13.72 -51.36 39.28
N HIS A 514 12.91 -50.99 38.26
CA HIS A 514 12.45 -49.62 38.04
C HIS A 514 11.55 -49.15 39.23
N ARG A 515 11.80 -47.98 39.74
CA ARG A 515 11.06 -47.38 40.86
C ARG A 515 9.61 -47.05 40.46
N SER A 516 9.37 -46.69 39.21
CA SER A 516 8.07 -46.28 38.67
C SER A 516 7.04 -47.43 38.48
N GLY A 517 7.47 -48.65 38.40
CA GLY A 517 6.52 -49.78 38.11
C GLY A 517 6.97 -51.13 38.62
N GLY A 518 8.11 -51.20 39.31
CA GLY A 518 8.65 -52.45 39.84
C GLY A 518 9.12 -53.45 38.78
N ALA A 519 9.16 -53.07 37.50
CA ALA A 519 9.68 -53.93 36.44
C ALA A 519 11.18 -54.15 36.62
N PRO A 520 11.72 -55.38 36.32
CA PRO A 520 13.16 -55.62 36.40
C PRO A 520 13.93 -54.72 35.42
N VAL A 521 15.10 -54.27 35.83
CA VAL A 521 16.09 -53.62 34.95
C VAL A 521 16.76 -54.76 34.14
N LEU A 522 16.75 -54.64 32.82
CA LEU A 522 17.18 -55.72 31.94
C LEU A 522 18.66 -55.63 31.53
N ALA A 523 19.28 -56.75 31.26
CA ALA A 523 20.62 -56.80 30.70
C ALA A 523 20.64 -56.12 29.31
N GLY A 524 21.58 -55.22 29.07
CA GLY A 524 21.68 -54.45 27.82
C GLY A 524 20.77 -53.21 27.74
N GLU A 525 20.04 -52.90 28.81
CA GLU A 525 19.22 -51.70 28.87
C GLU A 525 20.12 -50.44 28.84
N ASN A 526 19.77 -49.48 27.97
CA ASN A 526 20.46 -48.19 27.87
C ASN A 526 19.81 -47.15 28.79
N ILE A 527 20.47 -46.89 29.92
CA ILE A 527 19.95 -45.97 30.94
C ILE A 527 20.58 -44.58 30.75
N VAL A 528 19.75 -43.61 30.39
CA VAL A 528 20.19 -42.22 30.13
C VAL A 528 19.97 -41.35 31.35
N ASN A 529 21.03 -40.73 31.79
CA ASN A 529 21.04 -39.75 32.90
C ASN A 529 21.41 -38.38 32.37
N SER A 530 20.64 -37.33 32.69
CA SER A 530 20.80 -35.96 32.17
C SER A 530 21.14 -34.92 33.23
N VAL A 531 21.96 -33.94 32.84
CA VAL A 531 22.35 -32.82 33.70
C VAL A 531 22.03 -31.50 33.00
N ARG A 532 21.70 -30.46 33.78
CA ARG A 532 21.43 -29.09 33.32
C ARG A 532 22.09 -28.07 34.25
N SER A 533 22.49 -26.92 33.69
CA SER A 533 22.83 -25.71 34.47
C SER A 533 21.79 -24.65 34.25
N MET A 534 21.53 -23.81 35.25
CA MET A 534 20.49 -22.79 35.24
C MET A 534 20.95 -21.61 36.07
N SER A 535 20.54 -20.39 35.68
CA SER A 535 20.74 -19.16 36.43
C SER A 535 19.54 -18.22 36.28
N ASN A 536 19.41 -17.26 37.16
CA ASN A 536 18.46 -16.17 37.07
C ASN A 536 19.08 -14.94 36.42
N THR A 537 18.25 -14.03 35.89
CA THR A 537 18.68 -12.72 35.39
C THR A 537 18.69 -11.64 36.49
N SER A 538 18.34 -12.00 37.71
CA SER A 538 18.40 -11.12 38.90
C SER A 538 18.48 -11.96 40.18
N ASN A 539 19.00 -11.37 41.25
CA ASN A 539 19.15 -12.03 42.56
C ASN A 539 17.78 -12.14 43.28
N LYS A 540 16.95 -13.12 42.87
CA LYS A 540 15.59 -13.35 43.42
C LYS A 540 15.47 -14.66 44.20
N PHE A 541 16.56 -15.38 44.39
CA PHE A 541 16.54 -16.71 44.97
C PHE A 541 17.37 -16.80 46.24
N THR A 542 16.81 -17.45 47.25
CA THR A 542 17.56 -17.85 48.46
C THR A 542 17.73 -19.36 48.42
N PHE A 543 18.94 -19.85 48.58
CA PHE A 543 19.23 -21.28 48.61
C PHE A 543 18.41 -22.00 49.69
N ASN A 544 17.71 -23.05 49.25
CA ASN A 544 16.98 -23.97 50.11
C ASN A 544 17.38 -25.40 49.74
N PRO A 545 18.12 -26.13 50.62
CA PRO A 545 18.61 -27.46 50.30
C PRO A 545 17.49 -28.48 50.05
N ASN A 546 16.27 -28.21 50.53
CA ASN A 546 15.12 -29.11 50.39
C ASN A 546 14.25 -28.82 49.14
N SER A 547 14.61 -27.84 48.34
CA SER A 547 13.81 -27.44 47.18
C SER A 547 14.73 -26.98 46.05
N ILE A 548 14.94 -27.87 45.07
CA ILE A 548 15.60 -27.50 43.82
C ILE A 548 14.71 -26.53 43.07
N PRO A 549 15.19 -25.33 42.66
CA PRO A 549 14.35 -24.35 41.98
C PRO A 549 13.62 -24.89 40.75
N ALA A 550 12.39 -24.50 40.58
CA ALA A 550 11.68 -24.76 39.31
C ALA A 550 12.37 -24.00 38.19
N GLN A 551 12.41 -24.57 37.00
CA GLN A 551 12.94 -23.89 35.81
C GLN A 551 12.01 -22.74 35.43
N SER A 552 12.44 -21.50 35.51
CA SER A 552 11.92 -20.42 34.68
C SER A 552 12.67 -20.47 33.35
N GLY A 553 12.01 -20.95 32.30
CA GLY A 553 12.54 -21.03 30.95
C GLY A 553 12.87 -19.68 30.34
#